data_75c87ae553da95ee7de1eaf926a8ca23
#
_entry.id   75c87ae553da95ee7de1eaf926a8ca23
#
_cell.length_a   1.000
_cell.length_b   1.000
_cell.length_c   1.000
_cell.angle_alpha   90.00
_cell.angle_beta   90.00
_cell.angle_gamma   90.00
#
_symmetry.space_group_name_H-M   'P 1'
#
loop_
_entity.id
_entity.type
_entity.pdbx_description
1 polymer ?
#
loop_
_entity_poly.entity_id
_entity_poly.type
_entity_poly.pdbx_seq_one_letter_code
_entity_poly.pdbx_strand_id
1 'polypeptide(L)'
;MSSASGIYQAGTKDCAEKRITMNNQEMMELTTVDKSEFEELVKECTRSGSIDQNLYIEYDVKRGLRDSNGNGVLTGLTEISDVCGNENVHGRKIPVDGQLYFQGYNVQDIIKGSTRDRFRFEEATYLLLFGNLPTEKQLDSFLRILADLQELSGAFIRDVIMKATSTNLMNSLMKSILSLYSYDENPDDISIPNVLRQSLQLIAKMPLLTVYAYQSYRHFKLDGTLMIKNPRKGYSTAENILYMLRDDGQFTELEAKVLDICLVLHAEHGGGNNSTFTNHVVTSSGTDTYSAM
;
A
#
# COMPACT_ATOMS: atom_id res chain seq x y z
N MET A 1 29.05 -13.59 -20.07
CA MET A 1 28.61 -12.24 -19.70
C MET A 1 27.60 -11.76 -20.73
N SER A 2 26.41 -12.24 -20.66
CA SER A 2 25.29 -11.85 -21.54
C SER A 2 24.05 -12.48 -20.92
N SER A 3 23.03 -11.70 -20.63
CA SER A 3 21.64 -12.13 -20.47
C SER A 3 20.86 -11.66 -19.25
N ALA A 4 21.08 -10.44 -18.77
CA ALA A 4 20.14 -9.86 -17.78
C ALA A 4 19.27 -8.71 -18.33
N SER A 5 19.50 -8.25 -19.56
CA SER A 5 18.73 -7.14 -20.18
C SER A 5 17.47 -7.55 -20.93
N GLY A 6 17.27 -8.84 -21.17
CA GLY A 6 16.15 -9.35 -21.99
C GLY A 6 14.81 -9.52 -21.27
N ILE A 7 14.83 -9.66 -19.94
CA ILE A 7 13.61 -10.05 -19.20
C ILE A 7 12.70 -8.85 -18.88
N TYR A 8 13.26 -7.64 -18.75
CA TYR A 8 12.49 -6.43 -18.43
C TYR A 8 11.80 -5.73 -19.61
N GLN A 9 12.27 -5.98 -20.85
CA GLN A 9 11.61 -5.42 -22.04
C GLN A 9 10.37 -6.21 -22.48
N ALA A 10 10.30 -7.51 -22.21
CA ALA A 10 9.15 -8.33 -22.53
C ALA A 10 7.92 -8.02 -21.66
N GLY A 11 8.12 -7.70 -20.36
CA GLY A 11 7.01 -7.42 -19.44
C GLY A 11 6.26 -6.12 -19.71
N THR A 12 6.91 -5.11 -20.27
CA THR A 12 6.27 -3.79 -20.51
C THR A 12 5.49 -3.75 -21.81
N LYS A 13 5.93 -4.44 -22.87
CA LYS A 13 5.15 -4.59 -24.11
C LYS A 13 3.92 -5.47 -23.89
N ASP A 14 4.07 -6.59 -23.22
CA ASP A 14 2.98 -7.54 -22.94
C ASP A 14 1.91 -6.94 -22.00
N CYS A 15 2.29 -6.05 -21.09
CA CYS A 15 1.35 -5.34 -20.21
C CYS A 15 0.59 -4.22 -20.92
N ALA A 16 1.20 -3.56 -21.92
CA ALA A 16 0.54 -2.54 -22.73
C ALA A 16 -0.40 -3.19 -23.76
N GLU A 17 0.04 -4.28 -24.40
CA GLU A 17 -0.78 -5.04 -25.35
C GLU A 17 -1.93 -5.78 -24.67
N LYS A 18 -1.75 -6.32 -23.46
CA LYS A 18 -2.85 -6.93 -22.67
C LYS A 18 -3.87 -5.91 -22.13
N ARG A 19 -3.51 -4.64 -21.98
CA ARG A 19 -4.49 -3.58 -21.65
C ARG A 19 -5.37 -3.17 -22.85
N ILE A 20 -4.92 -3.41 -24.06
CA ILE A 20 -5.66 -3.07 -25.31
C ILE A 20 -6.63 -4.19 -25.71
N THR A 21 -6.46 -5.41 -25.21
CA THR A 21 -7.39 -6.52 -25.42
C THR A 21 -8.42 -6.70 -24.30
N MET A 22 -9.01 -5.63 -23.81
CA MET A 22 -10.33 -5.75 -23.17
C MET A 22 -11.29 -6.27 -24.24
N ASN A 23 -11.93 -7.40 -23.95
CA ASN A 23 -12.88 -8.02 -24.84
C ASN A 23 -13.91 -6.97 -25.28
N ASN A 24 -14.05 -6.74 -26.59
CA ASN A 24 -14.98 -5.76 -27.15
C ASN A 24 -16.42 -5.91 -26.63
N GLN A 25 -16.79 -7.09 -26.10
CA GLN A 25 -18.06 -7.35 -25.43
C GLN A 25 -18.17 -6.67 -24.04
N GLU A 26 -17.12 -6.67 -23.25
CA GLU A 26 -17.13 -6.03 -21.93
C GLU A 26 -17.13 -4.49 -22.02
N MET A 27 -16.51 -3.92 -23.07
CA MET A 27 -16.61 -2.48 -23.34
C MET A 27 -18.00 -2.05 -23.83
N MET A 28 -18.74 -2.94 -24.49
CA MET A 28 -20.09 -2.63 -25.01
C MET A 28 -21.16 -2.50 -23.91
N GLU A 29 -20.98 -3.17 -22.77
CA GLU A 29 -21.93 -3.08 -21.64
C GLU A 29 -21.82 -1.78 -20.84
N LEU A 30 -20.77 -0.98 -21.06
CA LEU A 30 -20.48 0.23 -20.29
C LEU A 30 -20.85 1.55 -20.96
N THR A 31 -21.20 1.53 -22.25
CA THR A 31 -21.51 2.78 -22.95
C THR A 31 -22.81 2.68 -23.76
N THR A 32 -23.66 3.71 -23.64
CA THR A 32 -24.81 3.95 -24.51
C THR A 32 -24.42 4.57 -25.87
N VAL A 33 -23.12 4.68 -26.14
CA VAL A 33 -22.58 5.30 -27.35
C VAL A 33 -22.53 4.27 -28.48
N ASP A 34 -22.80 4.72 -29.70
CA ASP A 34 -22.68 3.89 -30.90
C ASP A 34 -21.25 3.34 -31.01
N LYS A 35 -21.14 2.03 -31.27
CA LYS A 35 -19.86 1.33 -31.31
C LYS A 35 -18.92 1.87 -32.38
N SER A 36 -19.42 2.22 -33.54
CA SER A 36 -18.61 2.71 -34.66
C SER A 36 -18.06 4.12 -34.35
N GLU A 37 -18.87 4.99 -33.77
CA GLU A 37 -18.43 6.32 -33.32
C GLU A 37 -17.37 6.24 -32.23
N PHE A 38 -17.55 5.31 -31.28
CA PHE A 38 -16.57 5.10 -30.21
C PHE A 38 -15.23 4.55 -30.74
N GLU A 39 -15.26 3.59 -31.68
CA GLU A 39 -14.05 3.05 -32.32
C GLU A 39 -13.26 4.13 -33.10
N GLU A 40 -13.94 5.10 -33.71
CA GLU A 40 -13.28 6.25 -34.35
C GLU A 40 -12.58 7.13 -33.35
N LEU A 41 -13.24 7.44 -32.22
CA LEU A 41 -12.63 8.20 -31.13
C LEU A 41 -11.41 7.49 -30.53
N VAL A 42 -11.46 6.16 -30.38
CA VAL A 42 -10.31 5.36 -29.92
C VAL A 42 -9.13 5.46 -30.89
N LYS A 43 -9.39 5.40 -32.21
CA LYS A 43 -8.33 5.56 -33.21
C LYS A 43 -7.69 6.94 -33.16
N GLU A 44 -8.50 8.00 -33.06
CA GLU A 44 -7.98 9.37 -32.92
C GLU A 44 -7.20 9.57 -31.63
N CYS A 45 -7.70 9.05 -30.51
CA CYS A 45 -7.00 9.08 -29.23
C CYS A 45 -5.65 8.35 -29.29
N THR A 46 -5.62 7.17 -29.92
CA THR A 46 -4.39 6.38 -30.09
C THR A 46 -3.37 7.12 -30.95
N ARG A 47 -3.84 7.74 -32.05
CA ARG A 47 -2.99 8.51 -32.96
C ARG A 47 -2.41 9.74 -32.27
N SER A 48 -3.23 10.51 -31.57
CA SER A 48 -2.82 11.76 -30.90
C SER A 48 -1.96 11.51 -29.66
N GLY A 49 -2.17 10.37 -28.97
CA GLY A 49 -1.42 10.01 -27.76
C GLY A 49 -0.07 9.34 -28.04
N SER A 50 0.32 9.14 -29.30
CA SER A 50 1.58 8.53 -29.67
C SER A 50 2.74 9.53 -29.54
N ILE A 51 3.71 9.22 -28.69
CA ILE A 51 4.94 9.97 -28.51
C ILE A 51 6.12 9.14 -29.03
N ASP A 52 6.97 9.72 -29.89
CA ASP A 52 8.17 9.04 -30.34
C ASP A 52 9.08 8.70 -29.16
N GLN A 53 9.41 7.41 -29.05
CA GLN A 53 10.24 6.90 -27.95
C GLN A 53 11.66 7.52 -27.95
N ASN A 54 12.16 7.98 -29.11
CA ASN A 54 13.45 8.63 -29.20
C ASN A 54 13.49 9.97 -28.46
N LEU A 55 12.35 10.66 -28.34
CA LEU A 55 12.24 11.91 -27.59
C LEU A 55 12.54 11.72 -26.09
N TYR A 56 12.24 10.54 -25.52
CA TYR A 56 12.60 10.25 -24.14
C TYR A 56 14.12 10.20 -23.92
N ILE A 57 14.87 9.80 -24.94
CA ILE A 57 16.34 9.78 -24.90
C ILE A 57 16.87 11.18 -25.19
N GLU A 58 16.37 11.88 -26.20
CA GLU A 58 16.79 13.21 -26.59
C GLU A 58 16.63 14.24 -25.48
N TYR A 59 15.49 14.20 -24.78
CA TYR A 59 15.19 15.13 -23.69
C TYR A 59 15.56 14.57 -22.30
N ASP A 60 16.26 13.45 -22.21
CA ASP A 60 16.62 12.77 -20.94
C ASP A 60 15.44 12.62 -19.98
N VAL A 61 14.27 12.25 -20.51
CA VAL A 61 13.03 12.16 -19.74
C VAL A 61 13.08 10.97 -18.79
N LYS A 62 12.81 11.23 -17.51
CA LYS A 62 12.73 10.20 -16.48
C LYS A 62 11.37 9.52 -16.55
N ARG A 63 11.32 8.21 -16.23
CA ARG A 63 10.08 7.43 -16.10
C ARG A 63 9.79 7.20 -14.62
N GLY A 64 9.12 8.15 -13.98
CA GLY A 64 8.92 8.13 -12.53
C GLY A 64 10.28 8.15 -11.80
N LEU A 65 10.53 7.14 -10.97
CA LEU A 65 11.77 6.99 -10.18
C LEU A 65 12.91 6.29 -10.94
N ARG A 66 12.85 6.22 -12.28
CA ARG A 66 13.88 5.57 -13.10
C ARG A 66 14.35 6.48 -14.23
N ASP A 67 15.66 6.47 -14.49
CA ASP A 67 16.25 7.07 -15.68
C ASP A 67 16.07 6.17 -16.92
N SER A 68 16.54 6.63 -18.09
CA SER A 68 16.48 5.89 -19.35
C SER A 68 17.23 4.55 -19.32
N ASN A 69 18.20 4.39 -18.40
CA ASN A 69 19.00 3.17 -18.22
C ASN A 69 18.44 2.25 -17.12
N GLY A 70 17.32 2.64 -16.51
CA GLY A 70 16.70 1.89 -15.42
C GLY A 70 17.30 2.14 -14.04
N ASN A 71 18.24 3.09 -13.90
CA ASN A 71 18.79 3.46 -12.60
C ASN A 71 17.78 4.28 -11.79
N GLY A 72 17.86 4.17 -10.45
CA GLY A 72 17.05 4.98 -9.55
C GLY A 72 17.37 6.47 -9.69
N VAL A 73 16.34 7.32 -9.63
CA VAL A 73 16.45 8.78 -9.61
C VAL A 73 16.26 9.27 -8.19
N LEU A 74 17.18 10.10 -7.70
CA LEU A 74 17.07 10.74 -6.39
C LEU A 74 16.06 11.89 -6.48
N THR A 75 14.90 11.74 -5.83
CA THR A 75 13.81 12.74 -5.85
C THR A 75 13.50 13.35 -4.50
N GLY A 76 14.22 12.97 -3.46
CA GLY A 76 14.07 13.50 -2.10
C GLY A 76 15.02 12.82 -1.14
N LEU A 77 15.00 13.27 0.10
CA LEU A 77 15.74 12.68 1.20
C LEU A 77 14.77 12.13 2.24
N THR A 78 15.09 10.97 2.78
CA THR A 78 14.37 10.37 3.91
C THR A 78 15.35 9.70 4.85
N GLU A 79 15.07 9.77 6.15
CA GLU A 79 15.79 9.03 7.20
C GLU A 79 14.95 7.84 7.72
N ILE A 80 13.73 7.67 7.19
CA ILE A 80 12.77 6.67 7.71
C ILE A 80 13.23 5.26 7.41
N SER A 81 13.70 5.01 6.19
CA SER A 81 14.15 3.67 5.78
C SER A 81 15.18 3.74 4.66
N ASP A 82 15.99 2.69 4.57
CA ASP A 82 16.95 2.51 3.50
C ASP A 82 17.01 1.04 3.06
N VAL A 83 17.14 0.82 1.75
CA VAL A 83 17.34 -0.50 1.15
C VAL A 83 18.70 -0.52 0.46
N CYS A 84 19.61 -1.28 0.99
CA CYS A 84 20.96 -1.46 0.46
C CYS A 84 21.07 -2.82 -0.23
N GLY A 85 21.34 -2.83 -1.53
CA GLY A 85 21.63 -4.04 -2.33
C GLY A 85 22.91 -3.91 -3.15
N ASN A 86 23.61 -2.77 -3.03
CA ASN A 86 24.87 -2.51 -3.70
C ASN A 86 25.76 -1.62 -2.84
N GLU A 87 27.05 -1.88 -2.87
CA GLU A 87 28.08 -0.99 -2.31
C GLU A 87 28.83 -0.27 -3.42
N ASN A 88 29.22 0.98 -3.16
CA ASN A 88 30.07 1.74 -4.06
C ASN A 88 31.54 1.57 -3.67
N VAL A 89 32.25 0.69 -4.37
CA VAL A 89 33.69 0.46 -4.17
C VAL A 89 34.44 1.11 -5.31
N HIS A 90 35.24 2.13 -5.01
CA HIS A 90 36.03 2.89 -5.99
C HIS A 90 35.23 3.39 -7.22
N GLY A 91 33.99 3.89 -6.98
CA GLY A 91 33.11 4.40 -8.03
C GLY A 91 32.37 3.32 -8.85
N ARG A 92 32.51 2.04 -8.46
CA ARG A 92 31.78 0.92 -9.08
C ARG A 92 30.73 0.37 -8.09
N LYS A 93 29.52 0.19 -8.55
CA LYS A 93 28.47 -0.49 -7.79
C LYS A 93 28.74 -1.99 -7.80
N ILE A 94 29.00 -2.56 -6.63
CA ILE A 94 29.18 -4.01 -6.42
C ILE A 94 27.90 -4.52 -5.72
N PRO A 95 27.22 -5.55 -6.26
CA PRO A 95 26.09 -6.17 -5.59
C PRO A 95 26.50 -6.76 -4.25
N VAL A 96 25.71 -6.50 -3.21
CA VAL A 96 25.83 -7.11 -1.87
C VAL A 96 24.51 -7.76 -1.49
N ASP A 97 24.49 -8.54 -0.42
CA ASP A 97 23.25 -9.09 0.13
C ASP A 97 22.31 -7.95 0.50
N GLY A 98 21.03 -8.08 0.11
CA GLY A 98 20.00 -7.08 0.37
C GLY A 98 19.81 -6.85 1.86
N GLN A 99 19.83 -5.60 2.28
CA GLN A 99 19.56 -5.18 3.65
C GLN A 99 18.49 -4.10 3.68
N LEU A 100 17.64 -4.17 4.70
CA LEU A 100 16.58 -3.19 4.95
C LEU A 100 16.81 -2.59 6.35
N TYR A 101 16.80 -1.27 6.40
CA TYR A 101 16.95 -0.50 7.64
C TYR A 101 15.72 0.37 7.88
N PHE A 102 15.26 0.41 9.13
CA PHE A 102 14.25 1.35 9.60
C PHE A 102 14.90 2.27 10.63
N GLN A 103 14.92 3.57 10.37
CA GLN A 103 15.54 4.57 11.26
C GLN A 103 16.98 4.19 11.67
N GLY A 104 17.73 3.59 10.73
CA GLY A 104 19.10 3.12 10.96
C GLY A 104 19.22 1.74 11.63
N TYR A 105 18.14 1.12 12.08
CA TYR A 105 18.15 -0.23 12.63
C TYR A 105 17.94 -1.27 11.53
N ASN A 106 18.78 -2.30 11.49
CA ASN A 106 18.56 -3.43 10.58
C ASN A 106 17.24 -4.15 10.93
N VAL A 107 16.41 -4.43 9.94
CA VAL A 107 15.10 -5.07 10.15
C VAL A 107 15.20 -6.43 10.85
N GLN A 108 16.31 -7.19 10.59
CA GLN A 108 16.55 -8.47 11.25
C GLN A 108 16.76 -8.29 12.77
N ASP A 109 17.46 -7.21 13.16
CA ASP A 109 17.70 -6.90 14.56
C ASP A 109 16.45 -6.42 15.25
N ILE A 110 15.59 -5.63 14.57
CA ILE A 110 14.26 -5.25 15.06
C ILE A 110 13.43 -6.51 15.34
N ILE A 111 13.38 -7.47 14.41
CA ILE A 111 12.60 -8.70 14.56
C ILE A 111 13.13 -9.59 15.69
N LYS A 112 14.45 -9.71 15.83
CA LYS A 112 15.10 -10.55 16.86
C LYS A 112 15.09 -9.89 18.23
N GLY A 113 15.22 -8.58 18.27
CA GLY A 113 15.35 -7.77 19.51
C GLY A 113 14.03 -7.28 20.10
N SER A 114 12.90 -7.58 19.44
CA SER A 114 11.58 -7.17 19.96
C SER A 114 11.36 -7.67 21.38
N THR A 115 10.95 -6.77 22.26
CA THR A 115 10.70 -7.07 23.66
C THR A 115 9.46 -7.93 23.87
N ARG A 116 8.56 -7.92 22.89
CA ARG A 116 7.28 -8.65 22.94
C ARG A 116 7.04 -9.41 21.64
N ASP A 117 7.14 -10.73 21.70
CA ASP A 117 6.98 -11.64 20.57
C ASP A 117 5.68 -11.54 19.77
N ARG A 118 4.69 -10.76 20.24
CA ARG A 118 3.37 -10.63 19.62
C ARG A 118 3.09 -9.27 18.98
N PHE A 119 3.99 -8.28 19.15
CA PHE A 119 3.74 -6.87 18.79
C PHE A 119 4.90 -6.25 18.01
N ARG A 120 5.62 -7.05 17.22
CA ARG A 120 6.76 -6.57 16.41
C ARG A 120 6.34 -5.53 15.38
N PHE A 121 5.18 -5.73 14.78
CA PHE A 121 4.64 -4.77 13.81
C PHE A 121 4.33 -3.43 14.48
N GLU A 122 3.74 -3.44 15.65
CA GLU A 122 3.44 -2.21 16.39
C GLU A 122 4.71 -1.51 16.91
N GLU A 123 5.74 -2.26 17.35
CA GLU A 123 7.06 -1.70 17.68
C GLU A 123 7.73 -1.05 16.45
N ALA A 124 7.71 -1.73 15.30
CA ALA A 124 8.23 -1.19 14.05
C ALA A 124 7.44 0.04 13.57
N THR A 125 6.12 0.00 13.72
CA THR A 125 5.25 1.15 13.42
C THR A 125 5.59 2.36 14.29
N TYR A 126 5.79 2.14 15.59
CA TYR A 126 6.22 3.19 16.50
C TYR A 126 7.58 3.77 16.09
N LEU A 127 8.55 2.90 15.79
CA LEU A 127 9.87 3.31 15.32
C LEU A 127 9.80 4.17 14.05
N LEU A 128 9.03 3.74 13.05
CA LEU A 128 8.87 4.47 11.79
C LEU A 128 8.20 5.84 11.97
N LEU A 129 7.24 5.96 12.90
CA LEU A 129 6.53 7.21 13.15
C LEU A 129 7.32 8.19 14.02
N PHE A 130 8.09 7.71 15.00
CA PHE A 130 8.68 8.54 16.05
C PHE A 130 10.22 8.52 16.07
N GLY A 131 10.86 7.73 15.21
CA GLY A 131 12.31 7.72 15.05
C GLY A 131 13.10 6.94 16.10
N ASN A 132 12.44 6.37 17.11
CA ASN A 132 13.08 5.62 18.20
C ASN A 132 12.25 4.39 18.58
N LEU A 133 12.91 3.33 19.01
CA LEU A 133 12.22 2.18 19.58
C LEU A 133 11.47 2.59 20.87
N PRO A 134 10.26 2.09 21.10
CA PRO A 134 9.49 2.42 22.28
C PRO A 134 10.06 1.78 23.55
N THR A 135 10.00 2.46 24.66
CA THR A 135 10.06 1.83 25.98
C THR A 135 8.80 0.99 26.20
N GLU A 136 8.83 0.03 27.14
CA GLU A 136 7.64 -0.78 27.47
C GLU A 136 6.40 0.08 27.77
N LYS A 137 6.57 1.14 28.55
CA LYS A 137 5.48 2.07 28.89
C LYS A 137 4.94 2.81 27.67
N GLN A 138 5.80 3.21 26.75
CA GLN A 138 5.40 3.86 25.49
C GLN A 138 4.67 2.89 24.59
N LEU A 139 5.16 1.66 24.46
CA LEU A 139 4.50 0.60 23.70
C LEU A 139 3.10 0.30 24.27
N ASP A 140 2.97 0.13 25.59
CA ASP A 140 1.65 -0.10 26.21
C ASP A 140 0.66 1.03 25.94
N SER A 141 1.14 2.28 25.98
CA SER A 141 0.31 3.44 25.65
C SER A 141 -0.09 3.45 24.17
N PHE A 142 0.85 3.15 23.29
CA PHE A 142 0.62 3.09 21.84
C PHE A 142 -0.36 1.99 21.47
N LEU A 143 -0.21 0.79 22.02
CA LEU A 143 -1.14 -0.32 21.82
C LEU A 143 -2.57 0.01 22.26
N ARG A 144 -2.75 0.71 23.39
CA ARG A 144 -4.07 1.17 23.84
C ARG A 144 -4.68 2.16 22.86
N ILE A 145 -3.90 3.14 22.38
CA ILE A 145 -4.37 4.13 21.40
C ILE A 145 -4.82 3.41 20.11
N LEU A 146 -4.01 2.52 19.58
CA LEU A 146 -4.39 1.78 18.37
C LEU A 146 -5.65 0.93 18.59
N ALA A 147 -5.75 0.24 19.72
CA ALA A 147 -6.93 -0.58 20.05
C ALA A 147 -8.22 0.26 20.18
N ASP A 148 -8.13 1.48 20.71
CA ASP A 148 -9.29 2.39 20.83
C ASP A 148 -9.69 3.00 19.48
N LEU A 149 -8.77 3.07 18.52
CA LEU A 149 -9.02 3.56 17.16
C LEU A 149 -9.53 2.47 16.19
N GLN A 150 -9.53 1.20 16.59
CA GLN A 150 -9.98 0.05 15.79
C GLN A 150 -11.51 -0.06 15.68
N GLU A 151 -12.22 1.04 15.49
CA GLU A 151 -13.68 1.01 15.38
C GLU A 151 -14.12 1.59 14.02
N LEU A 152 -15.04 0.87 13.38
CA LEU A 152 -15.77 1.31 12.20
C LEU A 152 -17.26 1.28 12.51
N SER A 153 -17.97 2.36 12.19
CA SER A 153 -19.43 2.38 12.40
C SER A 153 -20.12 1.34 11.51
N GLY A 154 -21.20 0.75 12.02
CA GLY A 154 -22.02 -0.19 11.24
C GLY A 154 -22.56 0.43 9.95
N ALA A 155 -22.81 1.74 9.94
CA ALA A 155 -23.20 2.48 8.73
C ALA A 155 -22.09 2.48 7.70
N PHE A 156 -20.84 2.76 8.10
CA PHE A 156 -19.68 2.73 7.19
C PHE A 156 -19.48 1.33 6.59
N ILE A 157 -19.52 0.30 7.42
CA ILE A 157 -19.35 -1.09 6.96
C ILE A 157 -20.42 -1.43 5.92
N ARG A 158 -21.69 -1.16 6.22
CA ARG A 158 -22.82 -1.46 5.33
C ARG A 158 -22.77 -0.64 4.04
N ASP A 159 -22.59 0.67 4.14
CA ASP A 159 -22.83 1.60 3.03
C ASP A 159 -21.60 1.79 2.15
N VAL A 160 -20.38 1.66 2.70
CA VAL A 160 -19.13 1.84 1.96
C VAL A 160 -18.52 0.49 1.56
N ILE A 161 -18.37 -0.45 2.50
CA ILE A 161 -17.65 -1.69 2.23
C ILE A 161 -18.55 -2.71 1.52
N MET A 162 -19.77 -2.90 2.01
CA MET A 162 -20.64 -3.97 1.53
C MET A 162 -21.42 -3.61 0.26
N LYS A 163 -21.96 -2.39 0.14
CA LYS A 163 -22.80 -1.99 -1.01
C LYS A 163 -22.10 -1.98 -2.36
N ALA A 164 -20.82 -1.66 -2.39
CA ALA A 164 -20.07 -1.52 -3.63
C ALA A 164 -18.86 -2.46 -3.66
N THR A 165 -19.12 -3.75 -3.52
CA THR A 165 -18.09 -4.80 -3.55
C THR A 165 -17.45 -4.91 -4.93
N SER A 166 -16.14 -4.82 -4.98
CA SER A 166 -15.32 -4.98 -6.18
C SER A 166 -14.62 -6.34 -6.19
N THR A 167 -14.37 -6.88 -7.38
CA THR A 167 -13.45 -8.00 -7.58
C THR A 167 -11.99 -7.59 -7.36
N ASN A 168 -11.70 -6.29 -7.42
CA ASN A 168 -10.39 -5.73 -7.10
C ASN A 168 -10.40 -5.20 -5.65
N LEU A 169 -9.77 -5.97 -4.73
CA LEU A 169 -9.72 -5.63 -3.31
C LEU A 169 -8.91 -4.37 -3.02
N MET A 170 -7.87 -4.08 -3.81
CA MET A 170 -7.11 -2.84 -3.66
C MET A 170 -7.99 -1.62 -3.99
N ASN A 171 -8.80 -1.71 -5.04
CA ASN A 171 -9.79 -0.68 -5.35
C ASN A 171 -10.82 -0.50 -4.22
N SER A 172 -11.27 -1.60 -3.61
CA SER A 172 -12.16 -1.54 -2.43
C SER A 172 -11.52 -0.83 -1.24
N LEU A 173 -10.21 -1.06 -1.01
CA LEU A 173 -9.44 -0.36 0.03
C LEU A 173 -9.33 1.13 -0.25
N MET A 174 -8.89 1.51 -1.46
CA MET A 174 -8.77 2.92 -1.86
C MET A 174 -10.08 3.68 -1.70
N LYS A 175 -11.19 3.09 -2.16
CA LYS A 175 -12.54 3.64 -1.99
C LYS A 175 -12.88 3.82 -0.50
N SER A 176 -12.58 2.82 0.33
CA SER A 176 -12.87 2.87 1.75
C SER A 176 -12.06 3.94 2.48
N ILE A 177 -10.76 4.06 2.15
CA ILE A 177 -9.88 5.09 2.70
C ILE A 177 -10.40 6.48 2.34
N LEU A 178 -10.66 6.73 1.06
CA LEU A 178 -11.18 8.02 0.60
C LEU A 178 -12.53 8.36 1.24
N SER A 179 -13.39 7.36 1.44
CA SER A 179 -14.70 7.57 2.08
C SER A 179 -14.60 7.93 3.56
N LEU A 180 -13.50 7.56 4.26
CA LEU A 180 -13.28 7.95 5.66
C LEU A 180 -13.19 9.46 5.84
N TYR A 181 -12.80 10.21 4.80
CA TYR A 181 -12.85 11.67 4.79
C TYR A 181 -14.20 12.22 5.27
N SER A 182 -15.30 11.66 4.77
CA SER A 182 -16.67 12.12 5.11
C SER A 182 -17.09 11.75 6.54
N TYR A 183 -16.31 10.97 7.26
CA TYR A 183 -16.56 10.57 8.65
C TYR A 183 -15.56 11.20 9.63
N ASP A 184 -14.67 12.06 9.15
CA ASP A 184 -13.75 12.84 9.98
C ASP A 184 -14.32 14.24 10.22
N GLU A 185 -14.26 14.74 11.47
CA GLU A 185 -14.73 16.08 11.82
C GLU A 185 -13.81 17.19 11.32
N ASN A 186 -12.53 16.89 11.09
CA ASN A 186 -11.51 17.85 10.65
C ASN A 186 -10.65 17.25 9.53
N PRO A 187 -11.25 16.87 8.37
CA PRO A 187 -10.53 16.15 7.32
C PRO A 187 -9.44 16.98 6.64
N ASP A 188 -9.67 18.30 6.48
CA ASP A 188 -8.82 19.24 5.74
C ASP A 188 -7.71 19.89 6.59
N ASP A 189 -7.68 19.63 7.89
CA ASP A 189 -6.62 20.15 8.76
C ASP A 189 -5.33 19.35 8.56
N ILE A 190 -4.36 19.95 7.86
CA ILE A 190 -3.04 19.40 7.56
C ILE A 190 -1.99 19.70 8.62
N SER A 191 -2.39 20.16 9.81
CA SER A 191 -1.47 20.32 10.92
C SER A 191 -0.87 18.99 11.38
N ILE A 192 0.38 18.99 11.86
CA ILE A 192 1.07 17.79 12.31
C ILE A 192 0.25 16.98 13.33
N PRO A 193 -0.37 17.58 14.36
CA PRO A 193 -1.20 16.81 15.30
C PRO A 193 -2.39 16.13 14.64
N ASN A 194 -3.06 16.79 13.70
CA ASN A 194 -4.22 16.22 13.03
C ASN A 194 -3.81 15.13 12.02
N VAL A 195 -2.77 15.34 11.23
CA VAL A 195 -2.24 14.33 10.30
C VAL A 195 -1.77 13.10 11.09
N LEU A 196 -1.11 13.26 12.25
CA LEU A 196 -0.75 12.14 13.11
C LEU A 196 -1.99 11.39 13.61
N ARG A 197 -3.03 12.10 14.07
CA ARG A 197 -4.31 11.50 14.49
C ARG A 197 -4.94 10.67 13.35
N GLN A 198 -5.02 11.24 12.15
CA GLN A 198 -5.55 10.56 10.97
C GLN A 198 -4.71 9.34 10.58
N SER A 199 -3.39 9.46 10.59
CA SER A 199 -2.47 8.35 10.31
C SER A 199 -2.63 7.20 11.30
N LEU A 200 -2.73 7.48 12.58
CA LEU A 200 -2.97 6.45 13.61
C LEU A 200 -4.33 5.78 13.42
N GLN A 201 -5.37 6.53 13.05
CA GLN A 201 -6.68 5.97 12.73
C GLN A 201 -6.60 5.05 11.49
N LEU A 202 -5.90 5.45 10.44
CA LEU A 202 -5.72 4.65 9.24
C LEU A 202 -4.95 3.37 9.54
N ILE A 203 -3.84 3.44 10.26
CA ILE A 203 -3.06 2.26 10.68
C ILE A 203 -3.93 1.28 11.46
N ALA A 204 -4.70 1.78 12.44
CA ALA A 204 -5.57 0.95 13.27
C ALA A 204 -6.74 0.33 12.50
N LYS A 205 -7.31 1.05 11.51
CA LYS A 205 -8.48 0.61 10.74
C LYS A 205 -8.14 -0.24 9.51
N MET A 206 -6.92 -0.16 8.99
CA MET A 206 -6.51 -0.87 7.77
C MET A 206 -6.75 -2.39 7.83
N PRO A 207 -6.46 -3.09 8.93
CA PRO A 207 -6.79 -4.51 9.07
C PRO A 207 -8.28 -4.80 8.92
N LEU A 208 -9.14 -3.94 9.49
CA LEU A 208 -10.60 -4.08 9.39
C LEU A 208 -11.07 -3.85 7.96
N LEU A 209 -10.61 -2.76 7.32
CA LEU A 209 -10.96 -2.44 5.93
C LEU A 209 -10.58 -3.58 5.00
N THR A 210 -9.39 -4.16 5.19
CA THR A 210 -8.88 -5.27 4.37
C THR A 210 -9.72 -6.54 4.55
N VAL A 211 -9.94 -6.95 5.79
CA VAL A 211 -10.67 -8.17 6.07
C VAL A 211 -12.15 -8.03 5.68
N TYR A 212 -12.78 -6.91 5.97
CA TYR A 212 -14.20 -6.71 5.64
C TYR A 212 -14.43 -6.59 4.12
N ALA A 213 -13.50 -5.96 3.40
CA ALA A 213 -13.54 -5.96 1.93
C ALA A 213 -13.44 -7.39 1.36
N TYR A 214 -12.56 -8.22 1.92
CA TYR A 214 -12.45 -9.62 1.52
C TYR A 214 -13.68 -10.44 1.87
N GLN A 215 -14.24 -10.30 3.07
CA GLN A 215 -15.47 -11.01 3.48
C GLN A 215 -16.66 -10.58 2.62
N SER A 216 -16.75 -9.32 2.27
CA SER A 216 -17.74 -8.79 1.34
C SER A 216 -17.57 -9.40 -0.07
N TYR A 217 -16.34 -9.43 -0.59
CA TYR A 217 -16.02 -10.09 -1.85
C TYR A 217 -16.37 -11.58 -1.84
N ARG A 218 -15.97 -12.30 -0.77
CA ARG A 218 -16.27 -13.71 -0.59
C ARG A 218 -17.79 -13.97 -0.61
N HIS A 219 -18.56 -13.11 0.03
CA HIS A 219 -20.03 -13.24 0.08
C HIS A 219 -20.67 -12.93 -1.27
N PHE A 220 -20.43 -11.75 -1.85
CA PHE A 220 -21.17 -11.27 -3.02
C PHE A 220 -20.65 -11.81 -4.36
N LYS A 221 -19.42 -12.35 -4.41
CA LYS A 221 -18.79 -12.81 -5.65
C LYS A 221 -18.45 -14.30 -5.66
N LEU A 222 -18.37 -14.95 -4.50
CA LEU A 222 -18.00 -16.35 -4.37
C LEU A 222 -19.08 -17.18 -3.59
N ASP A 223 -20.26 -16.61 -3.38
CA ASP A 223 -21.39 -17.25 -2.66
C ASP A 223 -21.01 -17.78 -1.26
N GLY A 224 -20.00 -17.18 -0.64
CA GLY A 224 -19.58 -17.54 0.71
C GLY A 224 -20.49 -16.93 1.79
N THR A 225 -20.39 -17.43 3.01
CA THR A 225 -21.09 -16.85 4.15
C THR A 225 -20.45 -15.52 4.54
N LEU A 226 -21.26 -14.47 4.70
CA LEU A 226 -20.79 -13.20 5.22
C LEU A 226 -20.48 -13.28 6.71
N MET A 227 -19.25 -13.06 7.09
CA MET A 227 -18.82 -13.04 8.48
C MET A 227 -18.06 -11.74 8.78
N ILE A 228 -18.68 -10.89 9.61
CA ILE A 228 -18.07 -9.64 10.09
C ILE A 228 -17.82 -9.80 11.59
N LYS A 229 -16.55 -9.85 11.98
CA LYS A 229 -16.11 -9.96 13.37
C LYS A 229 -15.41 -8.68 13.77
N ASN A 230 -15.75 -8.17 14.94
CA ASN A 230 -15.02 -7.02 15.51
C ASN A 230 -13.64 -7.45 16.03
N PRO A 231 -12.62 -6.59 15.94
CA PRO A 231 -11.31 -6.88 16.51
C PRO A 231 -11.38 -7.07 18.02
N ARG A 232 -10.49 -7.85 18.57
CA ARG A 232 -10.36 -8.06 20.01
C ARG A 232 -9.31 -7.14 20.61
N LYS A 233 -9.69 -6.40 21.64
CA LYS A 233 -8.72 -5.62 22.44
C LYS A 233 -7.70 -6.58 23.05
N GLY A 234 -6.42 -6.18 23.02
CA GLY A 234 -5.32 -6.99 23.52
C GLY A 234 -4.75 -8.02 22.51
N TYR A 235 -5.35 -8.16 21.34
CA TYR A 235 -4.74 -8.86 20.22
C TYR A 235 -3.83 -7.89 19.44
N SER A 236 -2.71 -8.43 18.90
CA SER A 236 -1.89 -7.69 17.94
C SER A 236 -2.62 -7.50 16.61
N THR A 237 -2.10 -6.65 15.74
CA THR A 237 -2.59 -6.47 14.38
C THR A 237 -2.66 -7.80 13.62
N ALA A 238 -1.60 -8.61 13.69
CA ALA A 238 -1.54 -9.92 13.05
C ALA A 238 -2.60 -10.89 13.60
N GLU A 239 -2.74 -10.95 14.91
CA GLU A 239 -3.75 -11.79 15.56
C GLU A 239 -5.18 -11.36 15.22
N ASN A 240 -5.44 -10.06 15.18
CA ASN A 240 -6.75 -9.54 14.79
C ASN A 240 -7.08 -9.83 13.32
N ILE A 241 -6.12 -9.72 12.41
CA ILE A 241 -6.31 -10.11 11.00
C ILE A 241 -6.71 -11.59 10.92
N LEU A 242 -5.97 -12.49 11.54
CA LEU A 242 -6.26 -13.93 11.51
C LEU A 242 -7.60 -14.25 12.15
N TYR A 243 -7.88 -13.66 13.31
CA TYR A 243 -9.14 -13.85 14.02
C TYR A 243 -10.36 -13.41 13.20
N MET A 244 -10.29 -12.25 12.59
CA MET A 244 -11.41 -11.72 11.80
C MET A 244 -11.56 -12.42 10.46
N LEU A 245 -10.45 -12.86 9.84
CA LEU A 245 -10.45 -13.49 8.53
C LEU A 245 -11.04 -14.90 8.53
N ARG A 246 -10.74 -15.70 9.55
CA ARG A 246 -11.14 -17.10 9.63
C ARG A 246 -12.55 -17.26 10.19
N ASP A 247 -13.32 -18.20 9.63
CA ASP A 247 -14.70 -18.40 10.01
C ASP A 247 -14.86 -18.81 11.50
N ASP A 248 -13.97 -19.66 11.99
CA ASP A 248 -13.92 -20.10 13.39
C ASP A 248 -13.17 -19.14 14.33
N GLY A 249 -12.41 -18.19 13.77
CA GLY A 249 -11.58 -17.25 14.51
C GLY A 249 -10.38 -17.90 15.20
N GLN A 250 -10.02 -19.13 14.82
CA GLN A 250 -8.89 -19.83 15.42
C GLN A 250 -7.62 -19.60 14.62
N PHE A 251 -6.50 -19.51 15.31
CA PHE A 251 -5.16 -19.42 14.74
C PHE A 251 -4.14 -19.95 15.74
N THR A 252 -3.01 -20.40 15.24
CA THR A 252 -1.88 -20.84 16.07
C THR A 252 -0.96 -19.66 16.37
N GLU A 253 -0.20 -19.75 17.44
CA GLU A 253 0.82 -18.77 17.80
C GLU A 253 1.85 -18.60 16.66
N LEU A 254 2.24 -19.70 16.00
CA LEU A 254 3.15 -19.67 14.86
C LEU A 254 2.60 -18.87 13.69
N GLU A 255 1.34 -19.04 13.34
CA GLU A 255 0.70 -18.29 12.25
C GLU A 255 0.65 -16.78 12.57
N ALA A 256 0.31 -16.42 13.80
CA ALA A 256 0.31 -15.04 14.25
C ALA A 256 1.72 -14.43 14.17
N LYS A 257 2.74 -15.17 14.65
CA LYS A 257 4.14 -14.75 14.59
C LYS A 257 4.66 -14.57 13.16
N VAL A 258 4.32 -15.51 12.26
CA VAL A 258 4.72 -15.41 10.84
C VAL A 258 4.09 -14.19 10.19
N LEU A 259 2.78 -13.96 10.41
CA LEU A 259 2.10 -12.80 9.86
C LEU A 259 2.65 -11.49 10.43
N ASP A 260 2.91 -11.42 11.73
CA ASP A 260 3.50 -10.26 12.40
C ASP A 260 4.87 -9.89 11.78
N ILE A 261 5.74 -10.87 11.59
CA ILE A 261 7.04 -10.68 10.90
C ILE A 261 6.84 -10.23 9.44
N CYS A 262 5.89 -10.83 8.73
CA CYS A 262 5.58 -10.40 7.36
C CYS A 262 5.11 -8.93 7.30
N LEU A 263 4.31 -8.48 8.25
CA LEU A 263 3.87 -7.08 8.34
C LEU A 263 5.04 -6.15 8.59
N VAL A 264 5.99 -6.52 9.46
CA VAL A 264 7.24 -5.74 9.67
C VAL A 264 8.03 -5.61 8.38
N LEU A 265 8.26 -6.73 7.66
CA LEU A 265 9.06 -6.75 6.43
C LEU A 265 8.43 -5.96 5.28
N HIS A 266 7.10 -5.75 5.32
CA HIS A 266 6.36 -5.00 4.31
C HIS A 266 5.97 -3.59 4.75
N ALA A 267 6.36 -3.17 5.95
CA ALA A 267 5.97 -1.87 6.49
C ALA A 267 6.57 -0.70 5.69
N GLU A 268 7.83 -0.82 5.27
CA GLU A 268 8.54 0.20 4.50
C GLU A 268 9.71 -0.47 3.75
N HIS A 269 10.10 0.05 2.60
CA HIS A 269 11.25 -0.47 1.85
C HIS A 269 12.07 0.62 1.12
N GLY A 270 12.13 1.81 1.68
CA GLY A 270 12.93 2.93 1.17
C GLY A 270 12.16 3.88 0.25
N GLY A 271 12.69 5.09 0.13
CA GLY A 271 12.09 6.18 -0.65
C GLY A 271 11.96 5.94 -2.15
N GLY A 272 12.58 4.87 -2.68
CA GLY A 272 12.48 4.46 -4.10
C GLY A 272 11.15 3.79 -4.48
N ASN A 273 10.19 3.75 -3.60
CA ASN A 273 8.85 3.20 -3.81
C ASN A 273 7.97 4.21 -4.55
N ASN A 274 7.30 3.77 -5.61
CA ASN A 274 6.37 4.61 -6.36
C ASN A 274 5.19 5.10 -5.51
N SER A 275 4.70 4.32 -4.55
CA SER A 275 3.63 4.74 -3.64
C SER A 275 4.09 5.88 -2.73
N THR A 276 5.27 5.78 -2.12
CA THR A 276 5.88 6.84 -1.33
C THR A 276 6.11 8.10 -2.17
N PHE A 277 6.62 7.95 -3.39
CA PHE A 277 6.81 9.07 -4.31
C PHE A 277 5.49 9.74 -4.68
N THR A 278 4.46 8.96 -5.02
CA THR A 278 3.13 9.48 -5.36
C THR A 278 2.51 10.21 -4.18
N ASN A 279 2.55 9.63 -2.99
CA ASN A 279 2.08 10.27 -1.77
C ASN A 279 2.78 11.59 -1.52
N HIS A 280 4.11 11.63 -1.67
CA HIS A 280 4.90 12.86 -1.52
C HIS A 280 4.49 13.95 -2.51
N VAL A 281 4.30 13.58 -3.79
CA VAL A 281 3.88 14.51 -4.84
C VAL A 281 2.47 15.03 -4.57
N VAL A 282 1.52 14.14 -4.24
CA VAL A 282 0.12 14.52 -3.98
C VAL A 282 0.04 15.40 -2.73
N THR A 283 0.72 15.04 -1.65
CA THR A 283 0.76 15.83 -0.40
C THR A 283 1.33 17.22 -0.61
N SER A 284 2.30 17.38 -1.54
CA SER A 284 2.89 18.69 -1.86
C SER A 284 1.88 19.71 -2.42
N SER A 285 0.71 19.26 -2.88
CA SER A 285 -0.38 20.13 -3.31
C SER A 285 -1.21 20.70 -2.15
N GLY A 286 -0.96 20.25 -0.90
CA GLY A 286 -1.73 20.66 0.28
C GLY A 286 -3.07 19.94 0.42
N THR A 287 -3.23 18.76 -0.16
CA THR A 287 -4.43 17.94 -0.02
C THR A 287 -4.51 17.27 1.36
N ASP A 288 -5.69 16.77 1.70
CA ASP A 288 -5.95 16.03 2.93
C ASP A 288 -5.27 14.65 2.96
N THR A 289 -5.17 14.06 4.16
CA THR A 289 -4.51 12.76 4.37
C THR A 289 -5.17 11.61 3.61
N TYR A 290 -6.51 11.59 3.53
CA TYR A 290 -7.26 10.50 2.90
C TYR A 290 -7.11 10.50 1.38
N SER A 291 -7.05 11.69 0.78
CA SER A 291 -6.81 11.85 -0.66
C SER A 291 -5.36 11.57 -1.06
N ALA A 292 -4.41 11.71 -0.13
CA ALA A 292 -2.99 11.45 -0.38
C ALA A 292 -2.62 9.95 -0.33
N MET A 293 -3.41 9.15 0.39
CA MET A 293 -3.19 7.71 0.58
C MET A 293 -3.74 6.89 -0.59
#